data_14bcefb2ebd2aa44aa94e387378673f4
#
_entry.id   14bcefb2ebd2aa44aa94e387378673f4
#
_cell.length_a   1.000
_cell.length_b   1.000
_cell.length_c   1.000
_cell.angle_alpha   90.00
_cell.angle_beta   90.00
_cell.angle_gamma   90.00
#
_symmetry.space_group_name_H-M   'P 1'
#
loop_
_entity.id
_entity.type
_entity.pdbx_description
1 polymer ?
#
loop_
_entity_poly.entity_id
_entity_poly.type
_entity_poly.pdbx_seq_one_letter_code
_entity_poly.pdbx_strand_id
1 'polypeptide(L)'
;MPYPFWHASEVKSCIFLIGLCLFAGAISQGQTPLAAPAATPVDEENYVPPWMKEEAKESDGFDWYVAPALGISMIRDTDINQFSGVTSGTTVSSGAATLAFNPGFRMDCPIGAKITDWFALEFAPGFMLNTIQYIEPTNGSLTIGSQTVSQSQQGALVGDYYQIPMLANFLFTIPIHPQFTISAGFGVGGMVSAAQTTSLQGVTLESSDGISTALSFAYAGQFGLDFPFSENMQAGLYYKYTGTGEQDFTGGNFFQFVQNNNGTSTQSVQGYFLYRF
;
A
#
# COMPACT_ATOMS: atom_id res chain seq x y z
N MET A 1 -12.00 -25.48 -19.05
CA MET A 1 -11.86 -24.23 -19.82
C MET A 1 -10.55 -23.60 -19.37
N PRO A 2 -9.57 -23.36 -20.24
CA PRO A 2 -8.29 -22.75 -19.83
C PRO A 2 -8.53 -21.25 -19.62
N TYR A 3 -8.19 -20.74 -18.44
CA TYR A 3 -8.12 -19.31 -18.16
C TYR A 3 -6.90 -18.71 -18.87
N PRO A 4 -6.97 -17.50 -19.45
CA PRO A 4 -5.84 -16.87 -20.08
C PRO A 4 -4.77 -16.52 -19.01
N PHE A 5 -3.63 -17.14 -19.11
CA PHE A 5 -2.45 -16.83 -18.31
C PHE A 5 -1.86 -15.49 -18.76
N TRP A 6 -1.81 -14.52 -17.86
CA TRP A 6 -1.07 -13.28 -18.05
C TRP A 6 0.43 -13.55 -17.81
N HIS A 7 1.26 -13.28 -18.78
CA HIS A 7 2.71 -13.41 -18.63
C HIS A 7 3.24 -12.38 -17.63
N ALA A 8 4.16 -12.78 -16.74
CA ALA A 8 4.77 -11.93 -15.70
C ALA A 8 5.41 -10.63 -16.25
N SER A 9 5.83 -10.63 -17.52
CA SER A 9 6.34 -9.45 -18.21
C SER A 9 5.26 -8.40 -18.49
N GLU A 10 4.01 -8.81 -18.68
CA GLU A 10 2.90 -7.89 -18.95
C GLU A 10 2.41 -7.21 -17.69
N VAL A 11 2.44 -7.90 -16.53
CA VAL A 11 2.10 -7.29 -15.23
C VAL A 11 3.10 -6.20 -14.87
N LYS A 12 4.41 -6.43 -15.07
CA LYS A 12 5.44 -5.42 -14.85
C LYS A 12 5.27 -4.20 -15.77
N SER A 13 4.88 -4.43 -17.02
CA SER A 13 4.64 -3.36 -18.00
C SER A 13 3.38 -2.55 -17.67
N CYS A 14 2.29 -3.19 -17.24
CA CYS A 14 1.07 -2.49 -16.83
C CYS A 14 1.28 -1.64 -15.57
N ILE A 15 2.02 -2.13 -14.58
CA ILE A 15 2.32 -1.39 -13.35
C ILE A 15 3.18 -0.16 -13.68
N PHE A 16 4.16 -0.31 -14.57
CA PHE A 16 5.02 0.80 -14.98
C PHE A 16 4.26 1.86 -15.81
N LEU A 17 3.33 1.43 -16.68
CA LEU A 17 2.50 2.34 -17.46
C LEU A 17 1.49 3.12 -16.61
N ILE A 18 0.87 2.50 -15.61
CA ILE A 18 -0.04 3.20 -14.70
C ILE A 18 0.70 4.25 -13.88
N GLY A 19 1.89 3.92 -13.37
CA GLY A 19 2.76 4.89 -12.68
C GLY A 19 3.21 6.05 -13.59
N LEU A 20 3.54 5.79 -14.85
CA LEU A 20 4.04 6.79 -15.79
C LEU A 20 2.92 7.70 -16.33
N CYS A 21 1.72 7.18 -16.57
CA CYS A 21 0.58 7.96 -17.03
C CYS A 21 0.07 8.95 -15.96
N LEU A 22 0.17 8.60 -14.69
CA LEU A 22 -0.19 9.50 -13.58
C LEU A 22 0.83 10.64 -13.39
N PHE A 23 2.11 10.40 -13.72
CA PHE A 23 3.16 11.42 -13.64
C PHE A 23 3.21 12.36 -14.86
N ALA A 24 2.86 11.88 -16.04
CA ALA A 24 2.93 12.68 -17.27
C ALA A 24 1.85 13.78 -17.37
N GLY A 25 0.72 13.62 -16.65
CA GLY A 25 -0.35 14.62 -16.61
C GLY A 25 -0.02 15.89 -15.80
N ALA A 26 0.97 15.81 -14.90
CA ALA A 26 1.28 16.90 -13.96
C ALA A 26 2.37 17.88 -14.45
N ILE A 27 3.04 17.64 -15.58
CA ILE A 27 4.24 18.42 -15.99
C ILE A 27 3.95 19.44 -17.13
N SER A 28 2.73 19.61 -17.59
CA SER A 28 2.44 20.39 -18.80
C SER A 28 1.91 21.80 -18.59
N GLN A 29 2.19 22.45 -17.47
CA GLN A 29 2.02 23.92 -17.40
C GLN A 29 3.22 24.56 -16.70
N GLY A 30 4.12 25.11 -17.52
CA GLY A 30 5.22 25.94 -17.04
C GLY A 30 4.67 27.23 -16.42
N GLN A 31 4.55 27.23 -15.10
CA GLN A 31 4.38 28.47 -14.35
C GLN A 31 5.71 28.85 -13.74
N THR A 32 6.13 30.10 -14.05
CA THR A 32 7.23 30.79 -13.38
C THR A 32 7.06 30.71 -11.87
N PRO A 33 8.12 30.44 -11.08
CA PRO A 33 8.00 30.42 -9.62
C PRO A 33 7.52 31.77 -9.14
N LEU A 34 6.30 31.89 -8.66
CA LEU A 34 5.87 33.06 -7.90
C LEU A 34 6.68 33.08 -6.61
N ALA A 35 7.30 34.22 -6.33
CA ALA A 35 7.95 34.48 -5.05
C ALA A 35 6.94 34.18 -3.94
N ALA A 36 7.34 33.37 -2.97
CA ALA A 36 6.50 33.04 -1.82
C ALA A 36 6.00 34.34 -1.18
N PRO A 37 4.69 34.54 -1.02
CA PRO A 37 4.19 35.71 -0.32
C PRO A 37 4.76 35.70 1.10
N ALA A 38 5.30 36.84 1.52
CA ALA A 38 5.74 37.02 2.89
C ALA A 38 4.59 36.67 3.83
N ALA A 39 4.83 35.74 4.75
CA ALA A 39 3.85 35.32 5.73
C ALA A 39 3.36 36.55 6.49
N THR A 40 2.13 36.96 6.25
CA THR A 40 1.46 37.99 7.05
C THR A 40 1.34 37.43 8.47
N PRO A 41 1.75 38.16 9.50
CA PRO A 41 1.56 37.72 10.88
C PRO A 41 0.05 37.49 11.10
N VAL A 42 -0.32 36.26 11.39
CA VAL A 42 -1.69 35.91 11.74
C VAL A 42 -1.89 36.39 13.17
N ASP A 43 -2.91 37.21 13.36
CA ASP A 43 -3.33 37.70 14.66
C ASP A 43 -3.95 36.50 15.45
N GLU A 44 -3.16 35.84 16.27
CA GLU A 44 -3.55 34.63 17.00
C GLU A 44 -4.73 34.86 17.94
N GLU A 45 -4.94 36.11 18.35
CA GLU A 45 -5.99 36.50 19.30
C GLU A 45 -7.40 36.45 18.67
N ASN A 46 -7.51 36.45 17.33
CA ASN A 46 -8.77 36.45 16.59
C ASN A 46 -8.94 35.24 15.64
N TYR A 47 -8.17 34.17 15.84
CA TYR A 47 -8.32 32.99 15.01
C TYR A 47 -9.70 32.35 15.23
N VAL A 48 -10.59 32.51 14.28
CA VAL A 48 -11.86 31.77 14.20
C VAL A 48 -11.63 30.57 13.28
N PRO A 49 -11.69 29.35 13.81
CA PRO A 49 -11.57 28.15 13.00
C PRO A 49 -12.54 28.17 11.80
N PRO A 50 -12.17 27.64 10.63
CA PRO A 50 -13.01 27.65 9.42
C PRO A 50 -14.41 27.09 9.63
N TRP A 51 -14.58 26.11 10.53
CA TRP A 51 -15.87 25.51 10.87
C TRP A 51 -16.76 26.39 11.74
N MET A 52 -16.25 27.49 12.34
CA MET A 52 -17.01 28.50 13.08
C MET A 52 -17.37 29.71 12.21
N LYS A 53 -16.81 29.82 10.99
CA LYS A 53 -17.19 30.86 10.05
C LYS A 53 -18.47 30.43 9.35
N GLU A 54 -19.58 31.07 9.67
CA GLU A 54 -20.92 30.84 9.12
C GLU A 54 -21.09 31.26 7.64
N GLU A 55 -20.03 31.66 6.99
CA GLU A 55 -20.05 31.91 5.55
C GLU A 55 -19.71 30.62 4.79
N ALA A 56 -20.70 29.71 4.70
CA ALA A 56 -20.68 28.68 3.67
C ALA A 56 -20.61 29.40 2.32
N LYS A 57 -19.41 29.44 1.73
CA LYS A 57 -19.27 29.67 0.32
C LYS A 57 -20.11 28.58 -0.34
N GLU A 58 -21.27 28.92 -0.89
CA GLU A 58 -22.04 28.00 -1.73
C GLU A 58 -21.12 27.61 -2.89
N SER A 59 -20.32 26.55 -2.70
CA SER A 59 -19.66 25.88 -3.80
C SER A 59 -20.73 25.05 -4.49
N ASP A 60 -21.11 25.43 -5.70
CA ASP A 60 -22.07 24.70 -6.55
C ASP A 60 -21.56 23.32 -6.95
N GLY A 61 -20.57 22.71 -6.25
CA GLY A 61 -19.98 21.42 -6.57
C GLY A 61 -19.07 20.87 -5.49
N PHE A 62 -18.61 19.62 -5.71
CA PHE A 62 -17.60 18.98 -4.88
C PHE A 62 -16.21 19.52 -5.21
N ASP A 63 -15.43 19.84 -4.19
CA ASP A 63 -14.01 20.20 -4.35
C ASP A 63 -13.18 18.92 -4.58
N TRP A 64 -12.85 18.64 -5.82
CA TRP A 64 -12.06 17.48 -6.19
C TRP A 64 -10.58 17.72 -5.95
N TYR A 65 -9.87 16.66 -5.62
CA TYR A 65 -8.41 16.70 -5.45
C TYR A 65 -7.75 15.37 -5.81
N VAL A 66 -6.44 15.45 -6.03
CA VAL A 66 -5.54 14.30 -6.14
C VAL A 66 -4.40 14.47 -5.14
N ALA A 67 -3.99 13.36 -4.50
CA ALA A 67 -2.98 13.42 -3.45
C ALA A 67 -1.93 12.29 -3.59
N PRO A 68 -1.03 12.34 -4.59
CA PRO A 68 0.04 11.36 -4.71
C PRO A 68 0.90 11.34 -3.45
N ALA A 69 1.20 10.13 -2.99
CA ALA A 69 1.92 9.87 -1.76
C ALA A 69 2.99 8.80 -1.96
N LEU A 70 4.12 8.98 -1.30
CA LEU A 70 5.26 8.07 -1.33
C LEU A 70 5.79 7.84 0.08
N GLY A 71 6.22 6.62 0.37
CA GLY A 71 6.76 6.31 1.68
C GLY A 71 7.33 4.92 1.85
N ILE A 72 7.58 4.59 3.10
CA ILE A 72 8.12 3.30 3.52
C ILE A 72 6.98 2.46 4.07
N SER A 73 6.96 1.17 3.69
CA SER A 73 6.05 0.16 4.23
C SER A 73 6.78 -0.88 5.06
N MET A 74 6.15 -1.32 6.13
CA MET A 74 6.62 -2.39 6.99
C MET A 74 5.48 -3.40 7.18
N ILE A 75 5.67 -4.61 6.67
CA ILE A 75 4.75 -5.70 6.88
C ILE A 75 5.13 -6.40 8.18
N ARG A 76 4.16 -6.65 9.03
CA ARG A 76 4.34 -7.47 10.22
C ARG A 76 4.54 -8.93 9.81
N ASP A 77 5.36 -9.66 10.57
CA ASP A 77 5.52 -11.10 10.40
C ASP A 77 4.15 -11.77 10.28
N THR A 78 4.01 -12.62 9.28
CA THR A 78 2.73 -13.16 8.83
C THR A 78 2.74 -14.66 8.96
N ASP A 79 1.75 -15.19 9.70
CA ASP A 79 1.60 -16.62 9.88
C ASP A 79 0.87 -17.25 8.69
N ILE A 80 1.51 -18.22 8.07
CA ILE A 80 0.93 -19.08 7.04
C ILE A 80 0.41 -20.33 7.71
N ASN A 81 -0.87 -20.59 7.61
CA ASN A 81 -1.52 -21.74 8.23
C ASN A 81 -1.24 -23.03 7.46
N GLN A 82 -1.16 -22.91 6.14
CA GLN A 82 -0.86 -24.02 5.26
C GLN A 82 -0.11 -23.55 4.02
N PHE A 83 0.92 -24.27 3.63
CA PHE A 83 1.58 -24.11 2.35
C PHE A 83 1.80 -25.46 1.68
N SER A 84 1.76 -25.49 0.37
CA SER A 84 2.16 -26.63 -0.44
C SER A 84 2.76 -26.13 -1.75
N GLY A 85 3.64 -26.89 -2.34
CA GLY A 85 4.25 -26.53 -3.61
C GLY A 85 4.98 -27.72 -4.25
N VAL A 86 5.39 -27.49 -5.50
CA VAL A 86 6.23 -28.42 -6.26
C VAL A 86 7.32 -27.61 -6.91
N THR A 87 8.56 -28.03 -6.77
CA THR A 87 9.69 -27.46 -7.50
C THR A 87 10.44 -28.56 -8.24
N SER A 88 10.67 -28.42 -9.53
CA SER A 88 11.40 -29.38 -10.39
C SER A 88 11.03 -30.86 -10.14
N GLY A 89 9.74 -31.14 -9.93
CA GLY A 89 9.23 -32.48 -9.66
C GLY A 89 9.39 -32.96 -8.22
N THR A 90 9.89 -32.14 -7.31
CA THR A 90 10.01 -32.46 -5.89
C THR A 90 8.88 -31.78 -5.12
N THR A 91 8.11 -32.59 -4.37
CA THR A 91 7.06 -32.05 -3.51
C THR A 91 7.68 -31.32 -2.33
N VAL A 92 7.28 -30.09 -2.10
CA VAL A 92 7.58 -29.35 -0.88
C VAL A 92 6.67 -29.89 0.22
N SER A 93 7.21 -30.21 1.39
CA SER A 93 6.40 -30.68 2.49
C SER A 93 5.38 -29.60 2.92
N SER A 94 4.14 -30.01 3.15
CA SER A 94 3.09 -29.10 3.63
C SER A 94 3.27 -28.83 5.14
N GLY A 95 2.98 -27.62 5.57
CA GLY A 95 3.09 -27.23 6.97
C GLY A 95 2.58 -25.82 7.21
N ALA A 96 2.75 -25.35 8.44
CA ALA A 96 2.55 -23.97 8.83
C ALA A 96 3.92 -23.28 9.01
N ALA A 97 3.99 -21.99 8.70
CA ALA A 97 5.21 -21.21 8.81
C ALA A 97 4.92 -19.73 9.09
N THR A 98 5.91 -19.04 9.62
CA THR A 98 5.90 -17.57 9.71
C THR A 98 6.80 -16.98 8.61
N LEU A 99 6.30 -16.00 7.87
CA LEU A 99 7.06 -15.20 6.92
C LEU A 99 7.44 -13.87 7.54
N ALA A 100 8.70 -13.51 7.44
CA ALA A 100 9.19 -12.18 7.78
C ALA A 100 9.56 -11.38 6.53
N PHE A 101 9.39 -10.07 6.63
CA PHE A 101 9.58 -9.14 5.52
C PHE A 101 10.55 -8.03 5.88
N ASN A 102 11.32 -7.60 4.90
CA ASN A 102 12.11 -6.38 5.01
C ASN A 102 11.20 -5.15 4.81
N PRO A 103 11.59 -3.99 5.37
CA PRO A 103 10.96 -2.73 5.01
C PRO A 103 10.96 -2.53 3.49
N GLY A 104 9.87 -1.99 2.98
CA GLY A 104 9.65 -1.82 1.56
C GLY A 104 9.19 -0.41 1.19
N PHE A 105 8.72 -0.30 -0.02
CA PHE A 105 8.24 0.94 -0.61
C PHE A 105 6.72 0.93 -0.73
N ARG A 106 6.09 2.09 -0.53
CA ARG A 106 4.66 2.30 -0.76
C ARG A 106 4.42 3.56 -1.56
N MET A 107 3.53 3.47 -2.53
CA MET A 107 2.99 4.57 -3.29
C MET A 107 1.46 4.47 -3.28
N ASP A 108 0.79 5.56 -2.94
CA ASP A 108 -0.66 5.69 -3.05
C ASP A 108 -0.96 6.91 -3.96
N CYS A 109 -2.09 6.89 -4.66
CA CYS A 109 -2.57 8.03 -5.45
C CYS A 109 -4.07 8.24 -5.21
N PRO A 110 -4.47 8.72 -4.03
CA PRO A 110 -5.86 9.00 -3.73
C PRO A 110 -6.42 10.08 -4.66
N ILE A 111 -7.64 9.85 -5.12
CA ILE A 111 -8.49 10.83 -5.80
C ILE A 111 -9.71 10.99 -4.92
N GLY A 112 -9.98 12.22 -4.48
CA GLY A 112 -11.02 12.49 -3.50
C GLY A 112 -11.87 13.69 -3.83
N ALA A 113 -12.99 13.77 -3.11
CA ALA A 113 -13.87 14.91 -3.12
C ALA A 113 -14.12 15.36 -1.68
N LYS A 114 -13.91 16.64 -1.42
CA LYS A 114 -14.27 17.27 -0.16
C LYS A 114 -15.77 17.51 -0.16
N ILE A 115 -16.48 16.85 0.75
CA ILE A 115 -17.93 16.91 0.87
C ILE A 115 -18.33 18.07 1.80
N THR A 116 -17.55 18.25 2.86
CA THR A 116 -17.67 19.37 3.81
C THR A 116 -16.27 19.85 4.19
N ASP A 117 -16.15 20.92 4.94
CA ASP A 117 -14.87 21.44 5.39
C ASP A 117 -14.07 20.46 6.26
N TRP A 118 -14.77 19.55 6.92
CA TRP A 118 -14.17 18.57 7.84
C TRP A 118 -14.25 17.13 7.34
N PHE A 119 -14.89 16.86 6.18
CA PHE A 119 -15.11 15.50 5.68
C PHE A 119 -14.83 15.39 4.19
N ALA A 120 -14.06 14.35 3.80
CA ALA A 120 -13.78 14.01 2.42
C ALA A 120 -13.95 12.50 2.19
N LEU A 121 -14.30 12.15 0.96
CA LEU A 121 -14.37 10.79 0.46
C LEU A 121 -13.29 10.60 -0.61
N GLU A 122 -12.52 9.52 -0.52
CA GLU A 122 -11.45 9.20 -1.46
C GLU A 122 -11.58 7.79 -2.04
N PHE A 123 -11.20 7.63 -3.29
CA PHE A 123 -10.76 6.36 -3.85
C PHE A 123 -9.24 6.35 -3.86
N ALA A 124 -8.62 5.41 -3.15
CA ALA A 124 -7.19 5.35 -2.92
C ALA A 124 -6.57 4.06 -3.49
N PRO A 125 -6.27 4.02 -4.79
CA PRO A 125 -5.43 2.98 -5.34
C PRO A 125 -3.99 3.16 -4.85
N GLY A 126 -3.31 2.04 -4.62
CA GLY A 126 -1.93 2.06 -4.15
C GLY A 126 -1.11 0.89 -4.67
N PHE A 127 0.16 0.93 -4.36
CA PHE A 127 1.13 -0.12 -4.66
C PHE A 127 2.13 -0.22 -3.51
N MET A 128 2.41 -1.44 -3.07
CA MET A 128 3.43 -1.74 -2.07
C MET A 128 4.33 -2.85 -2.58
N LEU A 129 5.62 -2.72 -2.30
CA LEU A 129 6.65 -3.71 -2.60
C LEU A 129 7.50 -3.92 -1.37
N ASN A 130 7.51 -5.16 -0.88
CA ASN A 130 8.38 -5.60 0.20
C ASN A 130 9.13 -6.85 -0.26
N THR A 131 10.35 -7.08 0.25
CA THR A 131 11.06 -8.33 0.01
C THR A 131 10.86 -9.28 1.19
N ILE A 132 10.75 -10.58 0.88
CA ILE A 132 10.69 -11.62 1.91
C ILE A 132 12.09 -11.77 2.48
N GLN A 133 12.22 -11.84 3.80
CA GLN A 133 13.50 -11.95 4.51
C GLN A 133 13.84 -13.40 4.85
N TYR A 134 12.89 -14.09 5.49
CA TYR A 134 13.03 -15.50 5.83
C TYR A 134 11.65 -16.17 5.99
N ILE A 135 11.69 -17.50 5.99
CA ILE A 135 10.58 -18.38 6.37
C ILE A 135 11.00 -19.22 7.58
N GLU A 136 10.12 -19.32 8.57
CA GLU A 136 10.31 -20.14 9.77
C GLU A 136 9.16 -21.13 9.89
N PRO A 137 9.39 -22.44 9.62
CA PRO A 137 8.36 -23.45 9.82
C PRO A 137 7.95 -23.54 11.29
N THR A 138 6.67 -23.39 11.57
CA THR A 138 6.09 -23.51 12.92
C THR A 138 5.59 -24.92 13.19
N ASN A 139 5.28 -25.67 12.13
CA ASN A 139 4.89 -27.07 12.20
C ASN A 139 5.48 -27.83 10.99
N GLY A 140 6.20 -28.94 11.26
CA GLY A 140 6.83 -29.72 10.20
C GLY A 140 8.21 -29.21 9.78
N SER A 141 8.58 -29.44 8.54
CA SER A 141 9.83 -29.00 7.94
C SER A 141 9.60 -28.64 6.47
N LEU A 142 10.38 -27.70 5.98
CA LEU A 142 10.39 -27.31 4.57
C LEU A 142 11.64 -27.92 3.91
N THR A 143 11.44 -28.85 2.97
CA THR A 143 12.55 -29.53 2.28
C THR A 143 12.49 -29.19 0.78
N ILE A 144 13.60 -28.73 0.22
CA ILE A 144 13.78 -28.48 -1.21
C ILE A 144 15.10 -29.08 -1.65
N GLY A 145 15.05 -30.08 -2.53
CA GLY A 145 16.24 -30.84 -2.91
C GLY A 145 16.89 -31.49 -1.70
N SER A 146 18.16 -31.13 -1.45
CA SER A 146 18.93 -31.61 -0.28
C SER A 146 18.87 -30.64 0.92
N GLN A 147 18.20 -29.51 0.80
CA GLN A 147 18.13 -28.48 1.85
C GLN A 147 16.84 -28.68 2.65
N THR A 148 16.96 -28.69 3.97
CA THR A 148 15.84 -28.81 4.90
C THR A 148 15.90 -27.69 5.93
N VAL A 149 14.79 -26.96 6.07
CA VAL A 149 14.57 -26.01 7.16
C VAL A 149 13.63 -26.72 8.15
N SER A 150 14.16 -27.03 9.31
CA SER A 150 13.39 -27.69 10.36
C SER A 150 12.52 -26.69 11.13
N GLN A 151 11.60 -27.22 11.92
CA GLN A 151 10.76 -26.41 12.81
C GLN A 151 11.61 -25.47 13.67
N SER A 152 11.16 -24.22 13.80
CA SER A 152 11.81 -23.13 14.55
C SER A 152 13.22 -22.77 14.05
N GLN A 153 13.56 -23.15 12.83
CA GLN A 153 14.77 -22.67 12.14
C GLN A 153 14.39 -21.64 11.07
N GLN A 154 15.16 -20.56 11.02
CA GLN A 154 14.99 -19.56 9.97
C GLN A 154 15.65 -20.03 8.68
N GLY A 155 14.86 -20.15 7.63
CA GLY A 155 15.34 -20.43 6.29
C GLY A 155 15.39 -19.16 5.45
N ALA A 156 16.53 -18.83 4.89
CA ALA A 156 16.66 -17.69 4.00
C ALA A 156 15.77 -17.91 2.75
N LEU A 157 14.67 -17.19 2.67
CA LEU A 157 13.76 -17.19 1.54
C LEU A 157 13.86 -15.85 0.83
N VAL A 158 14.31 -15.86 -0.42
CA VAL A 158 14.42 -14.64 -1.22
C VAL A 158 13.23 -14.56 -2.16
N GLY A 159 12.53 -13.44 -2.11
CA GLY A 159 11.38 -13.19 -2.96
C GLY A 159 10.82 -11.79 -2.77
N ASP A 160 9.93 -11.42 -3.68
CA ASP A 160 9.21 -10.15 -3.67
C ASP A 160 7.75 -10.39 -3.30
N TYR A 161 7.21 -9.47 -2.51
CA TYR A 161 5.82 -9.44 -2.11
C TYR A 161 5.18 -8.12 -2.53
N TYR A 162 4.24 -8.21 -3.42
CA TYR A 162 3.53 -7.06 -3.99
C TYR A 162 2.12 -6.99 -3.40
N GLN A 163 1.66 -5.78 -3.11
CA GLN A 163 0.29 -5.53 -2.67
C GLN A 163 -0.28 -4.31 -3.42
N ILE A 164 -1.49 -4.47 -3.94
CA ILE A 164 -2.22 -3.42 -4.66
C ILE A 164 -3.54 -3.19 -3.94
N PRO A 165 -3.58 -2.25 -2.96
CA PRO A 165 -4.80 -1.84 -2.31
C PRO A 165 -5.67 -0.99 -3.23
N MET A 166 -6.98 -1.19 -3.16
CA MET A 166 -8.02 -0.36 -3.77
C MET A 166 -9.04 -0.05 -2.68
N LEU A 167 -8.91 1.11 -2.05
CA LEU A 167 -9.66 1.47 -0.86
C LEU A 167 -10.58 2.67 -1.12
N ALA A 168 -11.78 2.62 -0.56
CA ALA A 168 -12.61 3.79 -0.34
C ALA A 168 -12.32 4.31 1.07
N ASN A 169 -11.76 5.52 1.17
CA ASN A 169 -11.39 6.15 2.43
C ASN A 169 -12.39 7.22 2.82
N PHE A 170 -12.66 7.32 4.10
CA PHE A 170 -13.45 8.34 4.76
C PHE A 170 -12.50 9.16 5.63
N LEU A 171 -12.26 10.43 5.25
CA LEU A 171 -11.31 11.30 5.92
C LEU A 171 -12.02 12.40 6.69
N PHE A 172 -11.53 12.64 7.90
CA PHE A 172 -11.94 13.72 8.78
C PHE A 172 -10.76 14.64 9.02
N THR A 173 -10.94 15.93 8.77
CA THR A 173 -9.93 16.95 8.91
C THR A 173 -10.32 17.92 10.02
N ILE A 174 -9.39 18.16 10.96
CA ILE A 174 -9.58 19.05 12.09
C ILE A 174 -8.52 20.15 11.99
N PRO A 175 -8.93 21.42 11.72
CA PRO A 175 -7.99 22.53 11.72
C PRO A 175 -7.59 22.83 13.17
N ILE A 176 -6.30 22.72 13.47
CA ILE A 176 -5.73 23.02 14.79
C ILE A 176 -5.10 24.41 14.78
N HIS A 177 -4.48 24.77 13.67
CA HIS A 177 -3.79 26.03 13.49
C HIS A 177 -3.94 26.50 12.04
N PRO A 178 -3.84 27.81 11.72
CA PRO A 178 -3.89 28.27 10.34
C PRO A 178 -2.88 27.63 9.40
N GLN A 179 -1.73 27.19 9.95
CA GLN A 179 -0.62 26.62 9.19
C GLN A 179 -0.64 25.09 9.12
N PHE A 180 -1.43 24.40 9.95
CA PHE A 180 -1.53 22.95 9.90
C PHE A 180 -2.87 22.43 10.35
N THR A 181 -3.25 21.30 9.78
CA THR A 181 -4.45 20.57 10.16
C THR A 181 -4.07 19.12 10.50
N ILE A 182 -4.91 18.46 11.28
CA ILE A 182 -4.80 17.03 11.57
C ILE A 182 -5.87 16.34 10.74
N SER A 183 -5.47 15.27 10.07
CA SER A 183 -6.40 14.38 9.37
C SER A 183 -6.40 12.99 10.00
N ALA A 184 -7.58 12.42 10.11
CA ALA A 184 -7.75 11.04 10.54
C ALA A 184 -8.80 10.37 9.65
N GLY A 185 -8.66 9.08 9.39
CA GLY A 185 -9.60 8.40 8.53
C GLY A 185 -9.53 6.90 8.61
N PHE A 186 -10.52 6.27 8.02
CA PHE A 186 -10.55 4.83 7.82
C PHE A 186 -10.95 4.52 6.38
N GLY A 187 -10.56 3.34 5.91
CA GLY A 187 -10.86 2.87 4.55
C GLY A 187 -11.23 1.41 4.53
N VAL A 188 -12.02 1.05 3.53
CA VAL A 188 -12.41 -0.33 3.25
C VAL A 188 -12.34 -0.59 1.75
N GLY A 189 -12.07 -1.84 1.37
CA GLY A 189 -11.98 -2.18 -0.05
C GLY A 189 -11.39 -3.57 -0.30
N GLY A 190 -10.63 -3.69 -1.37
CA GLY A 190 -9.94 -4.90 -1.77
C GLY A 190 -8.43 -4.75 -1.81
N MET A 191 -7.73 -5.86 -1.71
CA MET A 191 -6.29 -5.98 -1.86
C MET A 191 -5.97 -7.13 -2.81
N VAL A 192 -5.24 -6.84 -3.86
CA VAL A 192 -4.57 -7.88 -4.65
C VAL A 192 -3.16 -8.02 -4.10
N SER A 193 -2.83 -9.23 -3.62
CA SER A 193 -1.48 -9.56 -3.15
C SER A 193 -0.84 -10.54 -4.11
N ALA A 194 0.47 -10.41 -4.35
CA ALA A 194 1.24 -11.31 -5.18
C ALA A 194 2.59 -11.61 -4.54
N ALA A 195 2.98 -12.87 -4.53
CA ALA A 195 4.26 -13.32 -4.01
C ALA A 195 5.07 -14.00 -5.12
N GLN A 196 6.32 -13.61 -5.29
CA GLN A 196 7.27 -14.23 -6.20
C GLN A 196 8.49 -14.66 -5.42
N THR A 197 8.75 -15.96 -5.36
CA THR A 197 9.94 -16.52 -4.68
C THR A 197 11.01 -16.88 -5.69
N THR A 198 12.27 -16.56 -5.42
CA THR A 198 13.40 -16.77 -6.34
C THR A 198 14.42 -17.77 -5.80
N SER A 199 14.62 -17.87 -4.49
CA SER A 199 15.50 -18.87 -3.92
C SER A 199 15.13 -19.22 -2.48
N LEU A 200 15.46 -20.44 -2.06
CA LEU A 200 15.40 -20.89 -0.67
C LEU A 200 16.76 -21.48 -0.28
N GLN A 201 17.35 -21.00 0.82
CA GLN A 201 18.64 -21.47 1.33
C GLN A 201 19.77 -21.46 0.27
N GLY A 202 19.74 -20.47 -0.65
CA GLY A 202 20.69 -20.37 -1.75
C GLY A 202 20.43 -21.32 -2.92
N VAL A 203 19.43 -22.19 -2.84
CA VAL A 203 18.96 -22.98 -3.99
C VAL A 203 18.05 -22.10 -4.82
N THR A 204 18.45 -21.82 -6.06
CA THR A 204 17.63 -21.07 -7.01
C THR A 204 16.39 -21.90 -7.35
N LEU A 205 15.24 -21.30 -7.19
CA LEU A 205 13.98 -21.86 -7.65
C LEU A 205 13.83 -21.48 -9.12
N GLU A 206 13.57 -22.45 -10.00
CA GLU A 206 13.33 -22.13 -11.41
C GLU A 206 12.16 -21.16 -11.51
N SER A 207 12.52 -19.90 -11.80
CA SER A 207 11.59 -18.76 -11.76
C SER A 207 10.67 -18.69 -12.96
N SER A 208 10.64 -19.76 -13.77
CA SER A 208 9.99 -19.65 -15.07
C SER A 208 8.53 -19.25 -15.00
N ASP A 209 7.77 -19.54 -13.91
CA ASP A 209 6.32 -19.34 -14.02
C ASP A 209 5.54 -19.15 -12.71
N GLY A 210 6.08 -18.44 -11.72
CA GLY A 210 5.37 -18.57 -10.48
C GLY A 210 5.14 -17.32 -9.64
N ILE A 211 4.25 -16.43 -10.09
CA ILE A 211 3.62 -15.45 -9.20
C ILE A 211 2.37 -16.09 -8.60
N SER A 212 2.38 -16.30 -7.29
CA SER A 212 1.17 -16.68 -6.55
C SER A 212 0.38 -15.43 -6.22
N THR A 213 -0.92 -15.44 -6.48
CA THR A 213 -1.79 -14.27 -6.29
C THR A 213 -2.96 -14.59 -5.35
N ALA A 214 -3.36 -13.60 -4.57
CA ALA A 214 -4.54 -13.66 -3.71
C ALA A 214 -5.34 -12.35 -3.83
N LEU A 215 -6.65 -12.46 -3.78
CA LEU A 215 -7.56 -11.33 -3.63
C LEU A 215 -8.21 -11.42 -2.25
N SER A 216 -8.16 -10.35 -1.49
CA SER A 216 -8.71 -10.31 -0.13
C SER A 216 -9.47 -9.02 0.14
N PHE A 217 -10.35 -9.05 1.12
CA PHE A 217 -10.90 -7.84 1.73
C PHE A 217 -9.77 -7.06 2.41
N ALA A 218 -9.80 -5.74 2.32
CA ALA A 218 -8.83 -4.87 2.96
C ALA A 218 -9.51 -3.74 3.73
N TYR A 219 -8.87 -3.34 4.81
CA TYR A 219 -9.27 -2.20 5.61
C TYR A 219 -8.05 -1.37 6.00
N ALA A 220 -8.25 -0.09 6.25
CA ALA A 220 -7.17 0.82 6.62
C ALA A 220 -7.61 1.81 7.68
N GLY A 221 -6.64 2.27 8.49
CA GLY A 221 -6.75 3.44 9.33
C GLY A 221 -5.59 4.37 9.01
N GLN A 222 -5.84 5.68 8.97
CA GLN A 222 -4.79 6.65 8.71
C GLN A 222 -4.91 7.86 9.63
N PHE A 223 -3.75 8.45 9.93
CA PHE A 223 -3.63 9.67 10.71
C PHE A 223 -2.53 10.52 10.09
N GLY A 224 -2.80 11.80 9.87
CA GLY A 224 -1.91 12.70 9.16
C GLY A 224 -1.78 14.09 9.77
N LEU A 225 -0.71 14.76 9.37
CA LEU A 225 -0.44 16.17 9.59
C LEU A 225 -0.33 16.85 8.24
N ASP A 226 -1.14 17.86 8.01
CA ASP A 226 -1.35 18.52 6.74
C ASP A 226 -0.93 19.99 6.85
N PHE A 227 -0.15 20.46 5.90
CA PHE A 227 0.40 21.80 5.82
C PHE A 227 -0.11 22.49 4.56
N PRO A 228 -1.22 23.25 4.64
CA PRO A 228 -1.70 24.05 3.52
C PRO A 228 -0.74 25.22 3.26
N PHE A 229 -0.29 25.40 2.03
CA PHE A 229 0.58 26.50 1.64
C PHE A 229 -0.04 27.38 0.54
N SER A 230 -1.16 26.95 -0.05
CA SER A 230 -2.05 27.78 -0.86
C SER A 230 -3.49 27.26 -0.77
N GLU A 231 -4.43 27.97 -1.38
CA GLU A 231 -5.84 27.56 -1.42
C GLU A 231 -6.02 26.17 -2.10
N ASN A 232 -5.18 25.90 -3.11
CA ASN A 232 -5.29 24.69 -3.92
C ASN A 232 -4.22 23.64 -3.63
N MET A 233 -3.22 23.95 -2.79
CA MET A 233 -2.07 23.08 -2.59
C MET A 233 -1.81 22.82 -1.11
N GLN A 234 -1.51 21.57 -0.80
CA GLN A 234 -1.23 21.10 0.53
C GLN A 234 -0.16 20.00 0.46
N ALA A 235 0.73 19.95 1.42
CA ALA A 235 1.63 18.82 1.62
C ALA A 235 1.45 18.27 3.02
N GLY A 236 1.84 17.03 3.26
CA GLY A 236 1.72 16.45 4.58
C GLY A 236 2.45 15.14 4.73
N LEU A 237 2.32 14.63 5.92
CA LEU A 237 2.79 13.31 6.31
C LEU A 237 1.64 12.54 6.94
N TYR A 238 1.47 11.28 6.57
CA TYR A 238 0.54 10.43 7.28
C TYR A 238 1.14 9.06 7.60
N TYR A 239 0.70 8.54 8.73
CA TYR A 239 0.84 7.14 9.11
C TYR A 239 -0.41 6.40 8.64
N LYS A 240 -0.23 5.25 8.01
CA LYS A 240 -1.32 4.41 7.54
C LYS A 240 -1.09 2.97 7.95
N TYR A 241 -2.07 2.40 8.62
CA TYR A 241 -2.20 0.98 8.88
C TYR A 241 -3.13 0.37 7.83
N THR A 242 -2.75 -0.73 7.22
CA THR A 242 -3.58 -1.48 6.27
C THR A 242 -3.59 -2.93 6.68
N GLY A 243 -4.77 -3.49 6.92
CA GLY A 243 -4.96 -4.91 7.22
C GLY A 243 -5.75 -5.59 6.10
N THR A 244 -5.54 -6.88 5.94
CA THR A 244 -6.32 -7.73 5.04
C THR A 244 -7.07 -8.79 5.81
N GLY A 245 -8.13 -9.31 5.22
CA GLY A 245 -8.74 -10.57 5.64
C GLY A 245 -7.91 -11.78 5.19
N GLU A 246 -8.53 -12.93 5.24
CA GLU A 246 -7.96 -14.21 4.76
C GLU A 246 -7.42 -14.07 3.33
N GLN A 247 -6.26 -14.71 3.09
CA GLN A 247 -5.56 -14.70 1.81
C GLN A 247 -5.24 -16.12 1.38
N ASP A 248 -5.85 -16.54 0.29
CA ASP A 248 -5.57 -17.81 -0.37
C ASP A 248 -4.76 -17.54 -1.63
N PHE A 249 -3.45 -17.76 -1.54
CA PHE A 249 -2.56 -17.61 -2.68
C PHE A 249 -2.64 -18.84 -3.56
N THR A 250 -2.91 -18.63 -4.82
CA THR A 250 -2.98 -19.68 -5.85
C THR A 250 -2.09 -19.34 -7.03
N GLY A 251 -1.63 -20.37 -7.72
CA GLY A 251 -0.69 -20.22 -8.84
C GLY A 251 0.77 -20.24 -8.36
N GLY A 252 1.68 -20.18 -9.31
CA GLY A 252 3.11 -20.28 -9.04
C GLY A 252 3.61 -21.72 -8.93
N ASN A 253 4.91 -21.89 -9.19
CA ASN A 253 5.54 -23.20 -9.17
C ASN A 253 6.06 -23.59 -7.79
N PHE A 254 6.47 -22.61 -6.98
CA PHE A 254 7.03 -22.88 -5.67
C PHE A 254 5.95 -23.03 -4.59
N PHE A 255 5.05 -22.05 -4.50
CA PHE A 255 3.87 -22.13 -3.66
C PHE A 255 2.63 -22.27 -4.55
N GLN A 256 2.17 -23.51 -4.76
CA GLN A 256 0.94 -23.75 -5.51
C GLN A 256 -0.29 -23.36 -4.71
N PHE A 257 -0.20 -23.45 -3.39
CA PHE A 257 -1.23 -23.04 -2.45
C PHE A 257 -0.58 -22.53 -1.17
N VAL A 258 -0.97 -21.34 -0.74
CA VAL A 258 -0.58 -20.75 0.54
C VAL A 258 -1.82 -20.12 1.16
N GLN A 259 -2.20 -20.60 2.32
CA GLN A 259 -3.34 -20.09 3.07
C GLN A 259 -2.88 -19.29 4.27
N ASN A 260 -3.37 -18.07 4.38
CA ASN A 260 -3.18 -17.17 5.51
C ASN A 260 -4.53 -16.72 6.06
N ASN A 261 -5.03 -17.41 7.08
CA ASN A 261 -6.33 -17.13 7.67
C ASN A 261 -6.38 -15.82 8.47
N ASN A 262 -5.22 -15.34 8.90
CA ASN A 262 -5.13 -14.11 9.69
C ASN A 262 -4.93 -12.86 8.85
N GLY A 263 -4.70 -13.03 7.53
CA GLY A 263 -4.35 -11.94 6.63
C GLY A 263 -2.98 -11.35 6.92
N THR A 264 -2.67 -10.23 6.28
CA THR A 264 -1.45 -9.45 6.49
C THR A 264 -1.76 -8.08 7.07
N SER A 265 -0.85 -7.55 7.88
CA SER A 265 -0.93 -6.17 8.34
C SER A 265 0.32 -5.40 7.94
N THR A 266 0.11 -4.22 7.38
CA THR A 266 1.15 -3.33 6.87
C THR A 266 1.01 -1.97 7.54
N GLN A 267 2.13 -1.46 8.04
CA GLN A 267 2.25 -0.10 8.54
C GLN A 267 3.09 0.73 7.56
N SER A 268 2.74 1.98 7.37
CA SER A 268 3.50 2.85 6.48
C SER A 268 3.52 4.29 6.98
N VAL A 269 4.63 4.98 6.67
CA VAL A 269 4.75 6.43 6.82
C VAL A 269 4.99 6.99 5.44
N GLN A 270 4.18 7.96 5.02
CA GLN A 270 4.18 8.49 3.67
C GLN A 270 4.13 10.02 3.71
N GLY A 271 4.95 10.65 2.85
CA GLY A 271 4.81 12.04 2.48
C GLY A 271 3.87 12.16 1.28
N TYR A 272 3.03 13.17 1.26
CA TYR A 272 2.10 13.40 0.15
C TYR A 272 2.04 14.86 -0.25
N PHE A 273 1.57 15.08 -1.46
CA PHE A 273 1.25 16.38 -2.02
C PHE A 273 -0.18 16.34 -2.54
N LEU A 274 -1.01 17.28 -2.11
CA LEU A 274 -2.41 17.37 -2.52
C LEU A 274 -2.61 18.60 -3.39
N TYR A 275 -3.30 18.41 -4.51
CA TYR A 275 -3.74 19.46 -5.40
C TYR A 275 -5.27 19.43 -5.58
N ARG A 276 -5.93 20.57 -5.37
CA ARG A 276 -7.38 20.79 -5.59
C ARG A 276 -7.60 21.51 -6.92
N PHE A 277 -8.66 21.14 -7.63
CA PHE A 277 -9.04 21.74 -8.90
C PHE A 277 -10.50 22.13 -8.96
#